data_476fd5fb8bdf3a7ab63ebed0b514d9f6
#
_entry.id   476fd5fb8bdf3a7ab63ebed0b514d9f6
#
_cell.length_a   1.000
_cell.length_b   1.000
_cell.length_c   1.000
_cell.angle_alpha   90.00
_cell.angle_beta   90.00
_cell.angle_gamma   90.00
#
_symmetry.space_group_name_H-M   'P 1'
#
loop_
_entity.id
_entity.type
_entity.pdbx_description
1 polymer ?
#
loop_
_entity_poly.entity_id
_entity_poly.type
_entity_poly.pdbx_seq_one_letter_code
_entity_poly.pdbx_strand_id
1 'polypeptide(L)'
;FEAEFKEHSYGFRPNRNAQQAVLQAQQYINAGHKHIVDIDLKSFFDEVDHCILLQLLYRKVKCPLTLRLIRKWLRVPIQVNGKLIKRRKGVPQGSPLSPLLSNIMLHVLDTELEKQGHLYVRYADDFSIYAKSKSAARKIGNSIFLFLKNKLKLPINREKSGIRKPVHFEILGYKFVPTYIK
;
A
#
# COMPACT_ATOMS: atom_id res chain seq x y z
N PHE A 1 15.24 6.18 -4.85
CA PHE A 1 13.84 5.73 -4.65
C PHE A 1 12.97 6.85 -4.07
N GLU A 2 13.38 7.50 -2.97
CA GLU A 2 12.53 8.51 -2.30
C GLU A 2 12.02 9.60 -3.26
N ALA A 3 12.88 10.15 -4.10
CA ALA A 3 12.52 11.20 -5.07
C ALA A 3 11.49 10.76 -6.13
N GLU A 4 11.22 9.45 -6.26
CA GLU A 4 10.28 8.91 -7.24
C GLU A 4 8.94 8.52 -6.62
N PHE A 5 8.91 8.35 -5.29
CA PHE A 5 7.67 7.99 -4.61
C PHE A 5 6.62 9.07 -4.80
N LYS A 6 5.40 8.62 -5.02
CA LYS A 6 4.27 9.47 -5.37
C LYS A 6 3.83 10.36 -4.21
N GLU A 7 3.24 11.50 -4.55
CA GLU A 7 2.85 12.51 -3.58
C GLU A 7 1.85 11.98 -2.55
N HIS A 8 0.92 11.15 -2.98
CA HIS A 8 -0.15 10.61 -2.13
C HIS A 8 0.22 9.34 -1.35
N SER A 9 1.52 9.02 -1.30
CA SER A 9 2.11 7.98 -0.45
C SER A 9 2.81 8.62 0.75
N TYR A 10 2.38 8.30 1.96
CA TYR A 10 2.79 9.00 3.19
C TYR A 10 3.59 8.15 4.17
N GLY A 11 3.27 6.86 4.29
CA GLY A 11 3.89 5.98 5.29
C GLY A 11 5.37 5.71 5.05
N PHE A 12 6.15 5.69 6.13
CA PHE A 12 7.58 5.37 6.11
C PHE A 12 8.44 6.29 5.24
N ARG A 13 8.07 7.55 5.13
CA ARG A 13 8.78 8.53 4.31
C ARG A 13 9.23 9.74 5.13
N PRO A 14 10.41 10.33 4.83
CA PRO A 14 10.85 11.55 5.49
C PRO A 14 9.87 12.70 5.21
N ASN A 15 9.60 13.52 6.24
CA ASN A 15 8.72 14.68 6.17
C ASN A 15 7.25 14.36 5.79
N ARG A 16 6.83 13.09 5.91
CA ARG A 16 5.46 12.63 5.70
C ARG A 16 4.92 12.01 6.99
N ASN A 17 3.62 12.22 7.27
CA ASN A 17 2.99 11.69 8.48
C ASN A 17 1.53 11.30 8.25
N ALA A 18 0.94 10.65 9.25
CA ALA A 18 -0.45 10.19 9.23
C ALA A 18 -1.46 11.34 9.10
N GLN A 19 -1.18 12.48 9.75
CA GLN A 19 -2.09 13.63 9.70
C GLN A 19 -2.21 14.19 8.27
N GLN A 20 -1.11 14.27 7.54
CA GLN A 20 -1.14 14.70 6.12
C GLN A 20 -1.98 13.74 5.27
N ALA A 21 -1.88 12.43 5.48
CA ALA A 21 -2.70 11.44 4.79
C ALA A 21 -4.19 11.62 5.09
N VAL A 22 -4.55 11.83 6.36
CA VAL A 22 -5.94 12.06 6.80
C VAL A 22 -6.51 13.36 6.22
N LEU A 23 -5.72 14.46 6.23
CA LEU A 23 -6.14 15.74 5.65
C LEU A 23 -6.37 15.62 4.14
N GLN A 24 -5.51 14.88 3.42
CA GLN A 24 -5.69 14.63 1.99
C GLN A 24 -6.97 13.81 1.72
N ALA A 25 -7.24 12.79 2.53
CA ALA A 25 -8.48 12.02 2.47
C ALA A 25 -9.71 12.92 2.69
N GLN A 26 -9.66 13.80 3.68
CA GLN A 26 -10.72 14.76 3.96
C GLN A 26 -10.96 15.72 2.79
N GLN A 27 -9.89 16.23 2.16
CA GLN A 27 -10.00 17.09 0.98
C GLN A 27 -10.75 16.39 -0.17
N TYR A 28 -10.43 15.12 -0.46
CA TYR A 28 -11.13 14.35 -1.49
C TYR A 28 -12.60 14.12 -1.17
N ILE A 29 -12.92 13.81 0.09
CA ILE A 29 -14.30 13.63 0.56
C ILE A 29 -15.09 14.94 0.42
N ASN A 30 -14.50 16.07 0.83
CA ASN A 30 -15.11 17.39 0.75
C ASN A 30 -15.30 17.85 -0.71
N ALA A 31 -14.41 17.45 -1.63
CA ALA A 31 -14.56 17.66 -3.06
C ALA A 31 -15.61 16.74 -3.74
N GLY A 32 -16.39 16.00 -2.95
CA GLY A 32 -17.52 15.18 -3.43
C GLY A 32 -17.18 13.73 -3.78
N HIS A 33 -15.96 13.26 -3.53
CA HIS A 33 -15.55 11.87 -3.76
C HIS A 33 -15.97 10.98 -2.59
N LYS A 34 -17.27 10.79 -2.40
CA LYS A 34 -17.89 10.15 -1.21
C LYS A 34 -18.05 8.62 -1.34
N HIS A 35 -17.48 7.99 -2.34
CA HIS A 35 -17.43 6.53 -2.49
C HIS A 35 -15.99 6.07 -2.40
N ILE A 36 -15.64 5.50 -1.26
CA ILE A 36 -14.27 5.17 -0.91
C ILE A 36 -14.06 3.68 -1.11
N VAL A 37 -13.13 3.31 -1.99
CA VAL A 37 -12.66 1.93 -2.14
C VAL A 37 -11.57 1.74 -1.11
N ASP A 38 -11.92 1.02 -0.06
CA ASP A 38 -11.05 0.68 1.07
C ASP A 38 -10.52 -0.73 0.85
N ILE A 39 -9.21 -0.90 0.72
CA ILE A 39 -8.57 -2.18 0.42
C ILE A 39 -7.55 -2.51 1.49
N ASP A 40 -7.79 -3.62 2.18
CA ASP A 40 -6.90 -4.21 3.18
C ASP A 40 -6.09 -5.34 2.53
N LEU A 41 -4.75 -5.23 2.57
CA LEU A 41 -3.84 -6.25 2.09
C LEU A 41 -3.63 -7.31 3.18
N LYS A 42 -3.92 -8.56 2.85
CA LYS A 42 -3.78 -9.65 3.82
C LYS A 42 -2.30 -9.92 4.10
N SER A 43 -1.87 -9.68 5.35
CA SER A 43 -0.50 -9.99 5.81
C SER A 43 0.59 -9.46 4.86
N PHE A 44 0.48 -8.21 4.43
CA PHE A 44 1.31 -7.64 3.36
C PHE A 44 2.80 -7.94 3.52
N PHE A 45 3.38 -7.70 4.70
CA PHE A 45 4.81 -7.93 4.94
C PHE A 45 5.24 -9.39 4.76
N ASP A 46 4.35 -10.34 4.97
CA ASP A 46 4.62 -11.77 4.81
C ASP A 46 4.38 -12.26 3.37
N GLU A 47 3.63 -11.50 2.57
CA GLU A 47 3.20 -11.87 1.23
C GLU A 47 4.05 -11.24 0.10
N VAL A 48 4.99 -10.34 0.39
CA VAL A 48 5.85 -9.71 -0.63
C VAL A 48 6.63 -10.76 -1.42
N ASP A 49 6.39 -10.84 -2.72
CA ASP A 49 7.11 -11.76 -3.63
C ASP A 49 8.55 -11.28 -3.83
N HIS A 50 9.53 -12.10 -3.42
CA HIS A 50 10.96 -11.77 -3.52
C HIS A 50 11.44 -11.56 -4.96
N CYS A 51 10.86 -12.28 -5.94
CA CYS A 51 11.26 -12.15 -7.34
C CYS A 51 10.83 -10.79 -7.89
N ILE A 52 9.57 -10.40 -7.63
CA ILE A 52 9.04 -9.08 -8.05
C ILE A 52 9.86 -7.97 -7.38
N LEU A 53 10.04 -8.04 -6.06
CA LEU A 53 10.79 -7.03 -5.32
C LEU A 53 12.24 -6.88 -5.83
N LEU A 54 12.94 -8.00 -6.05
CA LEU A 54 14.31 -7.97 -6.55
C LEU A 54 14.39 -7.42 -7.98
N GLN A 55 13.40 -7.68 -8.84
CA GLN A 55 13.32 -7.07 -10.17
C GLN A 55 13.13 -5.55 -10.10
N LEU A 56 12.29 -5.07 -9.18
CA LEU A 56 12.11 -3.63 -8.97
C LEU A 56 13.39 -2.97 -8.45
N LEU A 57 14.07 -3.60 -7.50
CA LEU A 57 15.36 -3.14 -7.01
C LEU A 57 16.42 -3.10 -8.10
N TYR A 58 16.50 -4.15 -8.94
CA TYR A 58 17.49 -4.25 -10.02
C TYR A 58 17.38 -3.10 -11.04
N ARG A 59 16.22 -2.55 -11.26
CA ARG A 59 16.03 -1.40 -12.18
C ARG A 59 16.87 -0.19 -11.78
N LYS A 60 17.14 -0.01 -10.49
CA LYS A 60 17.86 1.13 -9.91
C LYS A 60 19.22 0.74 -9.34
N VAL A 61 19.25 -0.32 -8.55
CA VAL A 61 20.46 -0.82 -7.92
C VAL A 61 21.18 -1.75 -8.88
N LYS A 62 22.15 -1.21 -9.63
CA LYS A 62 22.92 -1.98 -10.62
C LYS A 62 24.11 -2.73 -10.01
N CYS A 63 24.28 -2.70 -8.69
CA CYS A 63 25.36 -3.36 -7.97
C CYS A 63 24.98 -4.82 -7.62
N PRO A 64 25.63 -5.83 -8.21
CA PRO A 64 25.34 -7.25 -7.94
C PRO A 64 25.58 -7.65 -6.49
N LEU A 65 26.58 -7.05 -5.83
CA LEU A 65 26.91 -7.34 -4.43
C LEU A 65 25.77 -6.88 -3.51
N THR A 66 25.26 -5.67 -3.71
CA THR A 66 24.14 -5.13 -2.94
C THR A 66 22.90 -5.99 -3.13
N LEU A 67 22.56 -6.35 -4.36
CA LEU A 67 21.39 -7.20 -4.64
C LEU A 67 21.54 -8.61 -4.04
N ARG A 68 22.76 -9.16 -4.06
CA ARG A 68 23.08 -10.45 -3.41
C ARG A 68 22.89 -10.37 -1.90
N LEU A 69 23.31 -9.26 -1.27
CA LEU A 69 23.13 -9.03 0.16
C LEU A 69 21.65 -8.93 0.53
N ILE A 70 20.88 -8.12 -0.20
CA ILE A 70 19.42 -7.99 0.01
C ILE A 70 18.73 -9.36 -0.17
N ARG A 71 19.08 -10.12 -1.20
CA ARG A 71 18.54 -11.47 -1.41
C ARG A 71 18.83 -12.41 -0.24
N LYS A 72 20.05 -12.39 0.30
CA LYS A 72 20.42 -13.19 1.48
C LYS A 72 19.58 -12.77 2.69
N TRP A 73 19.47 -11.48 2.92
CA TRP A 73 18.70 -10.92 4.03
C TRP A 73 17.20 -11.26 3.95
N LEU A 74 16.57 -11.18 2.78
CA LEU A 74 15.19 -11.59 2.57
C LEU A 74 14.93 -13.07 2.89
N ARG A 75 15.95 -13.92 2.75
CA ARG A 75 15.87 -15.37 2.96
C ARG A 75 16.32 -15.83 4.35
N VAL A 76 16.68 -14.91 5.24
CA VAL A 76 17.03 -15.27 6.62
C VAL A 76 15.86 -16.01 7.25
N PRO A 77 16.09 -17.22 7.83
CA PRO A 77 15.05 -17.97 8.50
C PRO A 77 14.46 -17.19 9.67
N ILE A 78 13.17 -17.36 9.91
CA ILE A 78 12.51 -16.85 11.11
C ILE A 78 12.31 -17.99 12.11
N GLN A 79 12.42 -17.65 13.39
CA GLN A 79 12.14 -18.62 14.46
C GLN A 79 10.65 -18.53 14.83
N VAL A 80 9.94 -19.64 14.67
CA VAL A 80 8.54 -19.78 15.08
C VAL A 80 8.41 -21.01 15.95
N ASN A 81 7.95 -20.82 17.18
CA ASN A 81 7.80 -21.91 18.16
C ASN A 81 9.09 -22.76 18.32
N GLY A 82 10.25 -22.11 18.38
CA GLY A 82 11.54 -22.79 18.52
C GLY A 82 12.11 -23.41 17.24
N LYS A 83 11.36 -23.42 16.12
CA LYS A 83 11.82 -23.98 14.83
C LYS A 83 12.20 -22.88 13.85
N LEU A 84 13.32 -23.09 13.12
CA LEU A 84 13.75 -22.21 12.06
C LEU A 84 12.99 -22.53 10.75
N ILE A 85 12.24 -21.55 10.25
CA ILE A 85 11.45 -21.65 9.00
C ILE A 85 12.13 -20.81 7.93
N LYS A 86 12.49 -21.43 6.80
CA LYS A 86 13.04 -20.72 5.64
C LYS A 86 11.97 -19.85 4.98
N ARG A 87 12.32 -18.61 4.70
CA ARG A 87 11.42 -17.66 3.99
C ARG A 87 11.58 -17.81 2.47
N ARG A 88 10.45 -17.88 1.78
CA ARG A 88 10.37 -17.87 0.32
C ARG A 88 9.73 -16.59 -0.21
N LYS A 89 9.01 -15.86 0.65
CA LYS A 89 8.36 -14.57 0.40
C LYS A 89 8.35 -13.75 1.69
N GLY A 90 7.95 -12.51 1.59
CA GLY A 90 7.83 -11.58 2.70
C GLY A 90 9.12 -10.84 3.04
N VAL A 91 8.96 -9.73 3.74
CA VAL A 91 10.03 -8.92 4.32
C VAL A 91 9.97 -8.99 5.84
N PRO A 92 11.11 -9.03 6.55
CA PRO A 92 11.11 -9.14 8.01
C PRO A 92 10.42 -7.93 8.65
N GLN A 93 9.40 -8.14 9.46
CA GLN A 93 8.80 -7.08 10.26
C GLN A 93 9.81 -6.61 11.33
N GLY A 94 9.82 -5.29 11.61
CA GLY A 94 10.75 -4.69 12.56
C GLY A 94 12.17 -4.45 12.04
N SER A 95 12.49 -4.85 10.81
CA SER A 95 13.80 -4.53 10.22
C SER A 95 13.80 -3.12 9.62
N PRO A 96 14.90 -2.34 9.78
CA PRO A 96 15.01 -0.98 9.24
C PRO A 96 14.85 -0.88 7.71
N LEU A 97 15.14 -1.95 6.98
CA LEU A 97 15.04 -1.99 5.52
C LEU A 97 13.61 -2.29 5.02
N SER A 98 12.79 -2.97 5.82
CA SER A 98 11.44 -3.41 5.42
C SER A 98 10.50 -2.26 5.03
N PRO A 99 10.48 -1.11 5.71
CA PRO A 99 9.67 0.04 5.29
C PRO A 99 10.01 0.55 3.89
N LEU A 100 11.31 0.66 3.57
CA LEU A 100 11.75 1.06 2.24
C LEU A 100 11.36 0.04 1.18
N LEU A 101 11.56 -1.25 1.43
CA LEU A 101 11.22 -2.32 0.49
C LEU A 101 9.72 -2.41 0.26
N SER A 102 8.90 -2.18 1.28
CA SER A 102 7.45 -2.12 1.16
C SER A 102 7.01 -0.95 0.28
N ASN A 103 7.60 0.24 0.45
CA ASN A 103 7.33 1.38 -0.41
C ASN A 103 7.78 1.14 -1.86
N ILE A 104 8.91 0.49 -2.10
CA ILE A 104 9.35 0.12 -3.46
C ILE A 104 8.35 -0.83 -4.13
N MET A 105 7.85 -1.82 -3.38
CA MET A 105 6.84 -2.75 -3.89
C MET A 105 5.52 -2.06 -4.23
N LEU A 106 5.01 -1.22 -3.32
CA LEU A 106 3.73 -0.55 -3.47
C LEU A 106 3.79 0.71 -4.36
N HIS A 107 4.99 1.25 -4.65
CA HIS A 107 5.16 2.31 -5.64
C HIS A 107 4.63 1.90 -7.04
N VAL A 108 4.65 0.61 -7.35
CA VAL A 108 4.07 0.08 -8.59
C VAL A 108 2.55 0.29 -8.61
N LEU A 109 1.88 0.09 -7.47
CA LEU A 109 0.46 0.39 -7.30
C LEU A 109 0.19 1.89 -7.42
N ASP A 110 0.98 2.73 -6.71
CA ASP A 110 0.84 4.18 -6.76
C ASP A 110 0.96 4.71 -8.20
N THR A 111 1.92 4.18 -8.94
CA THR A 111 2.14 4.54 -10.35
C THR A 111 0.94 4.15 -11.23
N GLU A 112 0.35 2.98 -11.00
CA GLU A 112 -0.83 2.54 -11.74
C GLU A 112 -2.05 3.39 -11.41
N LEU A 113 -2.26 3.74 -10.14
CA LEU A 113 -3.36 4.59 -9.71
C LEU A 113 -3.27 5.99 -10.34
N GLU A 114 -2.09 6.61 -10.35
CA GLU A 114 -1.88 7.91 -11.00
C GLU A 114 -2.06 7.83 -12.52
N LYS A 115 -1.51 6.79 -13.16
CA LYS A 115 -1.67 6.57 -14.61
C LYS A 115 -3.14 6.49 -15.01
N GLN A 116 -3.98 5.91 -14.17
CA GLN A 116 -5.43 5.83 -14.39
C GLN A 116 -6.20 7.08 -13.93
N GLY A 117 -5.51 8.10 -13.38
CA GLY A 117 -6.12 9.33 -12.90
C GLY A 117 -6.96 9.17 -11.64
N HIS A 118 -6.66 8.16 -10.81
CA HIS A 118 -7.41 7.92 -9.58
C HIS A 118 -6.88 8.74 -8.42
N LEU A 119 -7.78 9.32 -7.65
CA LEU A 119 -7.47 9.96 -6.37
C LEU A 119 -7.32 8.89 -5.30
N TYR A 120 -6.20 8.89 -4.60
CA TYR A 120 -5.93 7.90 -3.57
C TYR A 120 -5.09 8.49 -2.44
N VAL A 121 -5.08 7.80 -1.33
CA VAL A 121 -4.18 8.04 -0.19
C VAL A 121 -3.62 6.69 0.23
N ARG A 122 -2.31 6.61 0.40
CA ARG A 122 -1.64 5.42 0.92
C ARG A 122 -0.74 5.75 2.10
N TYR A 123 -0.88 5.00 3.17
CA TYR A 123 0.02 5.02 4.31
C TYR A 123 0.54 3.61 4.58
N ALA A 124 1.79 3.33 4.19
CA ALA A 124 2.34 1.98 4.18
C ALA A 124 1.51 1.02 3.30
N ASP A 125 0.94 -0.03 3.88
CA ASP A 125 0.07 -1.00 3.23
C ASP A 125 -1.43 -0.66 3.32
N ASP A 126 -1.79 0.34 4.13
CA ASP A 126 -3.15 0.87 4.22
C ASP A 126 -3.38 1.89 3.09
N PHE A 127 -4.38 1.66 2.24
CA PHE A 127 -4.69 2.59 1.16
C PHE A 127 -6.18 2.64 0.79
N SER A 128 -6.60 3.79 0.34
CA SER A 128 -7.97 4.09 -0.04
C SER A 128 -8.03 4.89 -1.34
N ILE A 129 -9.05 4.63 -2.17
CA ILE A 129 -9.25 5.29 -3.46
C ILE A 129 -10.61 5.97 -3.45
N TYR A 130 -10.68 7.21 -3.96
CA TYR A 130 -11.82 8.08 -3.81
C TYR A 130 -12.54 8.29 -5.15
N ALA A 131 -13.85 8.03 -5.19
CA ALA A 131 -14.67 8.13 -6.39
C ALA A 131 -15.96 8.93 -6.16
N LYS A 132 -16.48 9.58 -7.21
CA LYS A 132 -17.70 10.37 -7.17
C LYS A 132 -18.98 9.51 -7.15
N SER A 133 -18.95 8.29 -7.69
CA SER A 133 -20.10 7.40 -7.76
C SER A 133 -19.78 5.97 -7.32
N LYS A 134 -20.79 5.24 -6.85
CA LYS A 134 -20.68 3.83 -6.46
C LYS A 134 -20.28 2.94 -7.65
N SER A 135 -20.76 3.26 -8.85
CA SER A 135 -20.43 2.53 -10.08
C SER A 135 -18.94 2.69 -10.42
N ALA A 136 -18.41 3.94 -10.37
CA ALA A 136 -16.98 4.20 -10.57
C ALA A 136 -16.13 3.49 -9.52
N ALA A 137 -16.49 3.59 -8.23
CA ALA A 137 -15.79 2.91 -7.15
C ALA A 137 -15.71 1.38 -7.37
N ARG A 138 -16.83 0.76 -7.84
CA ARG A 138 -16.86 -0.67 -8.14
C ARG A 138 -15.92 -1.05 -9.29
N LYS A 139 -15.90 -0.27 -10.38
CA LYS A 139 -15.00 -0.49 -11.53
C LYS A 139 -13.54 -0.37 -11.10
N ILE A 140 -13.21 0.68 -10.37
CA ILE A 140 -11.86 0.92 -9.82
C ILE A 140 -11.45 -0.24 -8.90
N GLY A 141 -12.28 -0.60 -7.94
CA GLY A 141 -12.00 -1.68 -6.99
C GLY A 141 -11.71 -3.01 -7.70
N ASN A 142 -12.50 -3.37 -8.72
CA ASN A 142 -12.26 -4.59 -9.49
C ASN A 142 -10.96 -4.53 -10.29
N SER A 143 -10.65 -3.39 -10.93
CA SER A 143 -9.39 -3.20 -11.68
C SER A 143 -8.17 -3.35 -10.77
N ILE A 144 -8.20 -2.67 -9.62
CA ILE A 144 -7.09 -2.69 -8.66
C ILE A 144 -6.96 -4.07 -7.98
N PHE A 145 -8.07 -4.75 -7.69
CA PHE A 145 -8.04 -6.13 -7.22
C PHE A 145 -7.28 -7.06 -8.19
N LEU A 146 -7.60 -6.98 -9.48
CA LEU A 146 -6.93 -7.78 -10.50
C LEU A 146 -5.45 -7.39 -10.64
N PHE A 147 -5.14 -6.10 -10.56
CA PHE A 147 -3.78 -5.60 -10.61
C PHE A 147 -2.94 -6.15 -9.45
N LEU A 148 -3.41 -6.03 -8.22
CA LEU A 148 -2.73 -6.54 -7.02
C LEU A 148 -2.51 -8.04 -7.11
N LYS A 149 -3.53 -8.79 -7.50
CA LYS A 149 -3.45 -10.25 -7.63
C LYS A 149 -2.47 -10.68 -8.73
N ASN A 150 -2.57 -10.10 -9.93
CA ASN A 150 -1.86 -10.61 -11.11
C ASN A 150 -0.46 -10.00 -11.26
N LYS A 151 -0.28 -8.72 -10.92
CA LYS A 151 1.01 -8.02 -11.10
C LYS A 151 1.88 -8.06 -9.85
N LEU A 152 1.30 -7.86 -8.68
CA LEU A 152 2.05 -7.81 -7.42
C LEU A 152 1.97 -9.11 -6.61
N LYS A 153 1.05 -10.02 -6.98
CA LYS A 153 0.77 -11.28 -6.26
C LYS A 153 0.41 -11.06 -4.78
N LEU A 154 -0.19 -9.92 -4.48
CA LEU A 154 -0.60 -9.55 -3.14
C LEU A 154 -2.06 -10.00 -2.89
N PRO A 155 -2.31 -10.80 -1.85
CA PRO A 155 -3.67 -11.18 -1.48
C PRO A 155 -4.39 -10.04 -0.78
N ILE A 156 -5.70 -9.90 -1.06
CA ILE A 156 -6.58 -8.92 -0.44
C ILE A 156 -7.45 -9.62 0.61
N ASN A 157 -7.63 -8.99 1.74
CA ASN A 157 -8.59 -9.39 2.75
C ASN A 157 -9.99 -8.93 2.32
N ARG A 158 -10.77 -9.87 1.76
CA ARG A 158 -12.11 -9.57 1.22
C ARG A 158 -13.13 -9.18 2.29
N GLU A 159 -12.97 -9.64 3.51
CA GLU A 159 -13.89 -9.34 4.62
C GLU A 159 -13.73 -7.90 5.11
N LYS A 160 -12.49 -7.39 5.09
CA LYS A 160 -12.16 -6.04 5.51
C LYS A 160 -12.25 -5.02 4.38
N SER A 161 -12.05 -5.45 3.12
CA SER A 161 -12.09 -4.57 1.96
C SER A 161 -13.52 -4.31 1.48
N GLY A 162 -13.77 -3.10 0.95
CA GLY A 162 -15.08 -2.78 0.42
C GLY A 162 -15.23 -1.34 -0.05
N ILE A 163 -16.46 -1.01 -0.50
CA ILE A 163 -16.80 0.37 -0.84
C ILE A 163 -17.56 0.98 0.34
N ARG A 164 -16.99 2.03 0.92
CA ARG A 164 -17.50 2.69 2.11
C ARG A 164 -18.01 4.10 1.80
N LYS A 165 -18.92 4.60 2.62
CA LYS A 165 -19.25 6.01 2.73
C LYS A 165 -18.38 6.66 3.81
N PRO A 166 -18.15 7.99 3.78
CA PRO A 166 -17.27 8.66 4.75
C PRO A 166 -17.62 8.36 6.21
N VAL A 167 -18.89 8.28 6.55
CA VAL A 167 -19.39 7.99 7.92
C VAL A 167 -19.07 6.57 8.41
N HIS A 168 -18.76 5.65 7.49
CA HIS A 168 -18.38 4.26 7.76
C HIS A 168 -16.94 3.95 7.36
N PHE A 169 -16.15 4.98 7.09
CA PHE A 169 -14.76 4.87 6.71
C PHE A 169 -13.86 5.39 7.82
N GLU A 170 -12.83 4.64 8.10
CA GLU A 170 -11.79 4.98 9.04
C GLU A 170 -10.43 4.82 8.36
N ILE A 171 -9.54 5.78 8.53
CA ILE A 171 -8.16 5.73 8.06
C ILE A 171 -7.24 6.08 9.21
N LEU A 172 -6.30 5.22 9.53
CA LEU A 172 -5.28 5.42 10.58
C LEU A 172 -5.90 5.79 11.95
N GLY A 173 -7.06 5.22 12.31
CA GLY A 173 -7.77 5.51 13.53
C GLY A 173 -8.65 6.77 13.51
N TYR A 174 -8.71 7.49 12.37
CA TYR A 174 -9.54 8.69 12.22
C TYR A 174 -10.83 8.40 11.46
N LYS A 175 -11.95 8.92 12.01
CA LYS A 175 -13.29 8.84 11.42
C LYS A 175 -13.73 10.19 10.87
N PHE A 176 -14.49 10.17 9.78
CA PHE A 176 -15.01 11.38 9.17
C PHE A 176 -16.44 11.65 9.63
N VAL A 177 -16.63 12.73 10.38
CA VAL A 177 -17.94 13.16 10.88
C VAL A 177 -18.51 14.22 9.95
N PRO A 178 -19.81 14.17 9.58
CA PRO A 178 -20.45 15.23 8.81
C PRO A 178 -20.36 16.56 9.57
N THR A 179 -19.84 17.61 8.93
CA THR A 179 -19.91 18.95 9.49
C THR A 179 -21.31 19.48 9.24
N TYR A 180 -22.14 19.54 10.28
CA TYR A 180 -23.40 20.28 10.19
C TYR A 180 -23.03 21.77 10.26
N ILE A 181 -23.13 22.46 9.14
CA ILE A 181 -23.15 23.93 9.13
C ILE A 181 -24.48 24.31 9.77
N LYS A 182 -24.43 24.91 10.97
CA LYS A 182 -25.58 25.56 11.60
C LYS A 182 -25.91 26.84 10.87
#